data_e83c2f87e44e78bc39807eae1937699b
#
_entry.id   e83c2f87e44e78bc39807eae1937699b
#
_cell.length_a   1.000
_cell.length_b   1.000
_cell.length_c   1.000
_cell.angle_alpha   90.00
_cell.angle_beta   90.00
_cell.angle_gamma   90.00
#
_symmetry.space_group_name_H-M   'P 1'
#
loop_
_entity.id
_entity.type
_entity.pdbx_description
1 polymer ?
#
loop_
_entity_poly.entity_id
_entity_poly.type
_entity_poly.pdbx_seq_one_letter_code
_entity_poly.pdbx_strand_id
1 'polypeptide(L)'
;MPRSARFRPFLATAASGALVLAALAGAGPASASSAVPATLPARAHGLGDLIYQQKPLRVATYNLSLNRGAAGQLVTDLSTPDDEQAKTVAEVIQRAAPDIVLLNEFDYVEAGVAVDLFRQNYLQVSQNGAPAVSYPYAFVAPSNTGIPSGYDLNNDGTVGGGDDAFGFGLFPGQYGMVVLSRHPIQTENVRTFQNFLWRDMPGALLPDDPATAAPNDWFTPEELAVVRLSSKSHWDVPVTVGPHTVHVLASHPTPPTFDGPEDRNGRRNHDEIRFWADYISSPRSGYIVDDAGQKGGLTLKDSFVILGDQNADPRDGDSVDTAIDQLLENWRIQDPLPTSSGAVEASAVQGGANATHQGDPKYDTADFADTAPGNLRADYVLPSRALRVTDAGVFWPEQADPLFRLTGVFPFPSSDHRLVWVDVRVPRFRL
;
A
#
# COMPACT_ATOMS: atom_id res chain seq x y z
N MET A 1 -41.29 18.14 -8.22
CA MET A 1 -41.60 16.92 -8.97
C MET A 1 -40.30 16.39 -9.52
N PRO A 2 -39.76 15.29 -9.05
CA PRO A 2 -38.50 14.73 -9.54
C PRO A 2 -38.74 13.81 -10.74
N ARG A 3 -37.88 13.91 -11.74
CA ARG A 3 -37.89 13.02 -12.91
C ARG A 3 -37.00 11.79 -12.62
N SER A 4 -37.65 10.64 -12.62
CA SER A 4 -36.99 9.32 -12.52
C SER A 4 -36.26 8.97 -13.81
N ALA A 5 -34.97 8.68 -13.75
CA ALA A 5 -34.21 8.05 -14.84
C ALA A 5 -34.33 6.52 -14.72
N ARG A 6 -34.83 5.88 -15.78
CA ARG A 6 -34.95 4.41 -15.87
C ARG A 6 -33.71 3.85 -16.57
N PHE A 7 -33.02 2.95 -15.89
CA PHE A 7 -31.99 2.10 -16.49
C PHE A 7 -32.64 1.02 -17.39
N ARG A 8 -32.09 0.82 -18.57
CA ARG A 8 -32.39 -0.33 -19.45
C ARG A 8 -31.14 -1.20 -19.56
N PRO A 9 -31.27 -2.53 -19.47
CA PRO A 9 -30.14 -3.44 -19.70
C PRO A 9 -29.97 -3.70 -21.21
N PHE A 10 -28.71 -3.71 -21.67
CA PHE A 10 -28.34 -4.21 -22.99
C PHE A 10 -27.97 -5.70 -22.91
N LEU A 11 -28.68 -6.51 -23.67
CA LEU A 11 -28.30 -7.89 -24.00
C LEU A 11 -27.32 -7.83 -25.18
N ALA A 12 -26.19 -8.48 -25.08
CA ALA A 12 -25.33 -8.77 -26.22
C ALA A 12 -25.36 -10.26 -26.53
N THR A 13 -25.69 -10.57 -27.75
CA THR A 13 -25.78 -11.89 -28.35
C THR A 13 -24.42 -12.41 -28.82
N ALA A 14 -24.15 -13.68 -28.53
CA ALA A 14 -23.01 -14.43 -29.03
C ALA A 14 -23.14 -14.80 -30.51
N ALA A 15 -22.02 -14.83 -31.22
CA ALA A 15 -21.91 -15.52 -32.51
C ALA A 15 -20.60 -16.33 -32.58
N SER A 16 -20.78 -17.63 -32.71
CA SER A 16 -19.73 -18.65 -32.87
C SER A 16 -19.18 -18.68 -34.29
N GLY A 17 -17.91 -18.98 -34.44
CA GLY A 17 -17.32 -19.34 -35.74
C GLY A 17 -16.05 -20.16 -35.57
N ALA A 18 -16.18 -21.45 -35.76
CA ALA A 18 -15.06 -22.40 -35.80
C ALA A 18 -14.47 -22.49 -37.20
N LEU A 19 -13.16 -22.62 -37.32
CA LEU A 19 -12.53 -23.33 -38.44
C LEU A 19 -11.22 -24.00 -38.04
N VAL A 20 -11.18 -25.31 -38.30
CA VAL A 20 -10.05 -26.22 -38.15
C VAL A 20 -9.21 -26.18 -39.40
N LEU A 21 -7.88 -26.23 -39.29
CA LEU A 21 -7.05 -26.92 -40.27
C LEU A 21 -5.72 -27.45 -39.66
N ALA A 22 -5.54 -28.75 -39.83
CA ALA A 22 -4.34 -29.48 -39.45
C ALA A 22 -3.28 -29.45 -40.56
N ALA A 23 -2.01 -29.46 -40.19
CA ALA A 23 -0.96 -29.96 -41.07
C ALA A 23 0.15 -30.65 -40.24
N LEU A 24 0.36 -31.92 -40.55
CA LEU A 24 1.48 -32.78 -40.13
C LEU A 24 2.75 -32.45 -40.92
N ALA A 25 3.91 -32.51 -40.25
CA ALA A 25 5.11 -33.13 -40.83
C ALA A 25 6.32 -33.15 -39.86
N GLY A 26 6.88 -34.31 -39.65
CA GLY A 26 8.30 -34.60 -39.79
C GLY A 26 9.14 -34.56 -38.50
N ALA A 27 9.22 -35.71 -37.80
CA ALA A 27 10.25 -35.97 -36.79
C ALA A 27 11.54 -36.52 -37.44
N GLY A 28 12.69 -35.86 -37.14
CA GLY A 28 14.01 -36.40 -37.31
C GLY A 28 14.74 -36.50 -35.97
N PRO A 29 15.57 -37.56 -35.72
CA PRO A 29 16.17 -37.76 -34.41
C PRO A 29 17.37 -36.84 -34.20
N ALA A 30 17.36 -36.03 -33.18
CA ALA A 30 18.50 -35.27 -32.73
C ALA A 30 19.32 -36.07 -31.70
N SER A 31 20.58 -36.29 -32.02
CA SER A 31 21.56 -36.94 -31.18
C SER A 31 21.80 -36.16 -29.88
N ALA A 32 21.68 -36.84 -28.75
CA ALA A 32 22.00 -36.28 -27.44
C ALA A 32 23.53 -36.13 -27.30
N SER A 33 24.02 -34.90 -27.32
CA SER A 33 25.36 -34.57 -26.88
C SER A 33 25.33 -34.30 -25.39
N SER A 34 25.99 -35.13 -24.59
CA SER A 34 26.17 -34.95 -23.16
C SER A 34 27.15 -33.79 -22.91
N ALA A 35 26.58 -32.59 -22.64
CA ALA A 35 27.38 -31.49 -22.16
C ALA A 35 27.62 -31.64 -20.64
N VAL A 36 28.90 -31.77 -20.28
CA VAL A 36 29.38 -31.65 -18.90
C VAL A 36 28.98 -30.24 -18.36
N PRO A 37 28.36 -30.13 -17.18
CA PRO A 37 28.06 -28.82 -16.66
C PRO A 37 29.36 -28.08 -16.33
N ALA A 38 29.61 -26.98 -17.04
CA ALA A 38 30.68 -26.07 -16.70
C ALA A 38 30.36 -25.47 -15.32
N THR A 39 31.17 -25.78 -14.32
CA THR A 39 31.17 -25.08 -13.01
C THR A 39 31.47 -23.63 -13.28
N LEU A 40 30.46 -22.78 -13.12
CA LEU A 40 30.64 -21.32 -13.13
C LEU A 40 31.67 -20.97 -12.05
N PRO A 41 32.66 -20.12 -12.35
CA PRO A 41 33.62 -19.67 -11.34
C PRO A 41 32.85 -18.97 -10.24
N ALA A 42 33.20 -19.27 -8.96
CA ALA A 42 32.67 -18.60 -7.80
C ALA A 42 32.79 -17.06 -8.02
N ARG A 43 31.67 -16.36 -7.99
CA ARG A 43 31.64 -14.90 -8.09
C ARG A 43 32.63 -14.35 -7.06
N ALA A 44 33.63 -13.62 -7.51
CA ALA A 44 34.51 -12.88 -6.62
C ALA A 44 33.65 -11.96 -5.76
N HIS A 45 33.68 -12.16 -4.44
CA HIS A 45 32.97 -11.31 -3.48
C HIS A 45 33.52 -9.89 -3.62
N GLY A 46 32.71 -8.99 -4.17
CA GLY A 46 33.09 -7.57 -4.26
C GLY A 46 33.15 -6.94 -2.86
N LEU A 47 33.90 -5.82 -2.74
CA LEU A 47 33.96 -5.02 -1.50
C LEU A 47 32.56 -4.77 -0.89
N GLY A 48 31.52 -4.69 -1.72
CA GLY A 48 30.12 -4.55 -1.28
C GLY A 48 29.61 -5.72 -0.42
N ASP A 49 30.08 -6.95 -0.68
CA ASP A 49 29.64 -8.14 0.07
C ASP A 49 30.31 -8.21 1.48
N LEU A 50 31.34 -7.42 1.72
CA LEU A 50 31.98 -7.31 3.03
C LEU A 50 31.23 -6.34 3.95
N ILE A 51 30.54 -5.35 3.39
CA ILE A 51 29.90 -4.24 4.14
C ILE A 51 28.40 -4.52 4.42
N TYR A 52 27.75 -5.38 3.63
CA TYR A 52 26.31 -5.69 3.76
C TYR A 52 26.06 -7.14 4.18
N GLN A 53 24.90 -7.40 4.78
CA GLN A 53 24.46 -8.78 5.07
C GLN A 53 24.33 -9.57 3.77
N GLN A 54 24.65 -10.88 3.82
CA GLN A 54 24.62 -11.72 2.61
C GLN A 54 23.19 -11.99 2.14
N LYS A 55 22.28 -12.29 3.09
CA LYS A 55 20.87 -12.52 2.78
C LYS A 55 20.15 -11.18 2.67
N PRO A 56 19.45 -10.90 1.56
CA PRO A 56 18.56 -9.75 1.49
C PRO A 56 17.42 -9.86 2.52
N LEU A 57 16.93 -8.71 2.97
CA LEU A 57 15.68 -8.53 3.69
C LEU A 57 14.61 -8.15 2.66
N ARG A 58 13.59 -8.95 2.48
CA ARG A 58 12.45 -8.60 1.64
C ARG A 58 11.43 -7.82 2.45
N VAL A 59 11.14 -6.61 2.00
CA VAL A 59 10.13 -5.73 2.60
C VAL A 59 9.03 -5.51 1.58
N ALA A 60 7.77 -5.57 1.99
CA ALA A 60 6.62 -5.44 1.10
C ALA A 60 5.51 -4.59 1.70
N THR A 61 4.64 -4.09 0.82
CA THR A 61 3.33 -3.53 1.16
C THR A 61 2.25 -4.20 0.32
N TYR A 62 1.05 -4.34 0.88
CA TYR A 62 -0.10 -4.88 0.18
C TYR A 62 -1.40 -4.33 0.76
N ASN A 63 -2.13 -3.55 -0.01
CA ASN A 63 -3.52 -3.23 0.30
C ASN A 63 -4.36 -4.46 -0.02
N LEU A 64 -4.99 -5.04 0.99
CA LEU A 64 -5.67 -6.32 0.91
C LEU A 64 -7.13 -6.22 0.49
N SER A 65 -7.72 -5.02 0.56
CA SER A 65 -9.19 -4.84 0.46
C SER A 65 -9.95 -5.82 1.39
N LEU A 66 -9.37 -6.16 2.55
CA LEU A 66 -9.97 -7.07 3.55
C LEU A 66 -10.83 -6.32 4.59
N ASN A 67 -11.12 -5.05 4.35
CA ASN A 67 -12.12 -4.31 5.11
C ASN A 67 -13.50 -4.93 4.92
N ARG A 68 -14.37 -4.77 5.92
CA ARG A 68 -15.75 -5.31 5.89
C ARG A 68 -16.77 -4.19 6.04
N GLY A 69 -18.03 -4.52 5.67
CA GLY A 69 -19.16 -3.58 5.74
C GLY A 69 -19.71 -3.38 7.14
N ALA A 70 -19.32 -4.18 8.13
CA ALA A 70 -19.81 -4.10 9.50
C ALA A 70 -18.71 -4.44 10.51
N ALA A 71 -18.75 -3.76 11.66
CA ALA A 71 -17.81 -3.99 12.77
C ALA A 71 -17.87 -5.46 13.23
N GLY A 72 -16.68 -6.06 13.40
CA GLY A 72 -16.54 -7.47 13.85
C GLY A 72 -16.75 -8.51 12.77
N GLN A 73 -17.20 -8.15 11.57
CA GLN A 73 -17.42 -9.11 10.49
C GLN A 73 -16.11 -9.78 10.07
N LEU A 74 -15.01 -9.03 9.98
CA LEU A 74 -13.69 -9.59 9.64
C LEU A 74 -13.27 -10.70 10.63
N VAL A 75 -13.51 -10.52 11.92
CA VAL A 75 -13.24 -11.57 12.93
C VAL A 75 -14.07 -12.81 12.67
N THR A 76 -15.34 -12.64 12.32
CA THR A 76 -16.24 -13.75 11.98
C THR A 76 -15.73 -14.50 10.75
N ASP A 77 -15.41 -13.79 9.68
CA ASP A 77 -14.94 -14.36 8.41
C ASP A 77 -13.61 -15.09 8.57
N LEU A 78 -12.70 -14.55 9.38
CA LEU A 78 -11.38 -15.14 9.63
C LEU A 78 -11.38 -16.26 10.71
N SER A 79 -12.49 -16.46 11.43
CA SER A 79 -12.59 -17.47 12.51
C SER A 79 -12.48 -18.91 12.02
N THR A 80 -12.79 -19.16 10.74
CA THR A 80 -12.58 -20.43 10.06
C THR A 80 -11.63 -20.22 8.87
N PRO A 81 -10.97 -21.27 8.34
CA PRO A 81 -10.07 -21.13 7.18
C PRO A 81 -10.81 -21.13 5.83
N ASP A 82 -12.03 -20.60 5.76
CA ASP A 82 -12.92 -20.81 4.62
C ASP A 82 -13.16 -19.54 3.76
N ASP A 83 -12.80 -18.34 4.24
CA ASP A 83 -12.95 -17.11 3.47
C ASP A 83 -12.05 -17.12 2.23
N GLU A 84 -12.66 -17.06 1.05
CA GLU A 84 -11.95 -17.23 -0.24
C GLU A 84 -11.02 -16.04 -0.54
N GLN A 85 -11.41 -14.82 -0.18
CA GLN A 85 -10.56 -13.65 -0.36
C GLN A 85 -9.33 -13.72 0.55
N ALA A 86 -9.53 -14.09 1.83
CA ALA A 86 -8.42 -14.25 2.78
C ALA A 86 -7.44 -15.35 2.36
N LYS A 87 -7.93 -16.48 1.78
CA LYS A 87 -7.07 -17.51 1.18
C LYS A 87 -6.24 -16.94 0.03
N THR A 88 -6.89 -16.15 -0.84
CA THR A 88 -6.26 -15.62 -2.05
C THR A 88 -5.17 -14.60 -1.69
N VAL A 89 -5.44 -13.65 -0.79
CA VAL A 89 -4.42 -12.68 -0.35
C VAL A 89 -3.31 -13.36 0.46
N ALA A 90 -3.64 -14.39 1.25
CA ALA A 90 -2.62 -15.19 1.95
C ALA A 90 -1.71 -15.93 0.97
N GLU A 91 -2.24 -16.50 -0.12
CA GLU A 91 -1.42 -17.14 -1.14
C GLU A 91 -0.46 -16.15 -1.82
N VAL A 92 -0.91 -14.94 -2.15
CA VAL A 92 -0.04 -13.88 -2.69
C VAL A 92 1.12 -13.59 -1.72
N ILE A 93 0.82 -13.40 -0.43
CA ILE A 93 1.85 -13.15 0.61
C ILE A 93 2.79 -14.35 0.74
N GLN A 94 2.29 -15.58 0.71
CA GLN A 94 3.09 -16.80 0.79
C GLN A 94 4.05 -16.94 -0.39
N ARG A 95 3.63 -16.59 -1.61
CA ARG A 95 4.45 -16.65 -2.82
C ARG A 95 5.52 -15.55 -2.84
N ALA A 96 5.18 -14.34 -2.44
CA ALA A 96 6.14 -13.25 -2.29
C ALA A 96 7.10 -13.47 -1.11
N ALA A 97 6.61 -14.11 -0.04
CA ALA A 97 7.34 -14.48 1.17
C ALA A 97 8.18 -13.35 1.80
N PRO A 98 7.64 -12.14 2.02
CA PRO A 98 8.39 -11.04 2.61
C PRO A 98 8.84 -11.34 4.04
N ASP A 99 9.94 -10.73 4.45
CA ASP A 99 10.40 -10.79 5.85
C ASP A 99 9.67 -9.77 6.73
N ILE A 100 9.28 -8.63 6.14
CA ILE A 100 8.44 -7.59 6.75
C ILE A 100 7.38 -7.19 5.72
N VAL A 101 6.11 -7.09 6.14
CA VAL A 101 5.02 -6.63 5.27
C VAL A 101 4.08 -5.70 6.01
N LEU A 102 3.73 -4.59 5.35
CA LEU A 102 2.60 -3.74 5.73
C LEU A 102 1.36 -4.22 4.96
N LEU A 103 0.28 -4.43 5.68
CA LEU A 103 -1.04 -4.73 5.15
C LEU A 103 -1.93 -3.51 5.38
N ASN A 104 -2.51 -2.97 4.31
CA ASN A 104 -3.51 -1.91 4.36
C ASN A 104 -4.91 -2.49 4.17
N GLU A 105 -5.92 -1.76 4.59
CA GLU A 105 -7.34 -2.14 4.53
C GLU A 105 -7.66 -3.48 5.23
N PHE A 106 -7.07 -3.65 6.38
CA PHE A 106 -7.36 -4.72 7.30
C PHE A 106 -8.04 -4.13 8.55
N ASP A 107 -9.30 -4.43 8.81
CA ASP A 107 -10.06 -3.83 9.89
C ASP A 107 -9.36 -4.03 11.24
N TYR A 108 -9.14 -2.92 11.95
CA TYR A 108 -8.56 -2.96 13.28
C TYR A 108 -9.56 -3.53 14.28
N VAL A 109 -9.13 -4.54 15.00
CA VAL A 109 -9.85 -5.08 16.15
C VAL A 109 -8.92 -5.07 17.35
N GLU A 110 -9.45 -4.61 18.49
CA GLU A 110 -8.68 -4.53 19.73
C GLU A 110 -7.99 -5.85 20.07
N ALA A 111 -6.83 -5.77 20.71
CA ALA A 111 -5.97 -6.91 21.05
C ALA A 111 -5.47 -7.74 19.85
N GLY A 112 -5.64 -7.26 18.59
CA GLY A 112 -5.09 -7.93 17.42
C GLY A 112 -5.77 -9.24 17.05
N VAL A 113 -7.00 -9.50 17.53
CA VAL A 113 -7.70 -10.78 17.34
C VAL A 113 -7.83 -11.15 15.86
N ALA A 114 -8.22 -10.21 14.99
CA ALA A 114 -8.33 -10.47 13.55
C ALA A 114 -6.98 -10.85 12.92
N VAL A 115 -5.88 -10.19 13.35
CA VAL A 115 -4.52 -10.47 12.87
C VAL A 115 -4.07 -11.87 13.26
N ASP A 116 -4.36 -12.29 14.50
CA ASP A 116 -4.00 -13.63 14.99
C ASP A 116 -4.78 -14.71 14.24
N LEU A 117 -6.08 -14.50 13.97
CA LEU A 117 -6.88 -15.39 13.15
C LEU A 117 -6.33 -15.49 11.72
N PHE A 118 -6.00 -14.37 11.09
CA PHE A 118 -5.42 -14.36 9.75
C PHE A 118 -4.09 -15.09 9.69
N ARG A 119 -3.22 -14.88 10.68
CA ARG A 119 -1.93 -15.58 10.78
C ARG A 119 -2.12 -17.09 10.94
N GLN A 120 -3.00 -17.51 11.85
CA GLN A 120 -3.17 -18.92 12.23
C GLN A 120 -3.95 -19.70 11.16
N ASN A 121 -5.05 -19.16 10.66
CA ASN A 121 -5.97 -19.88 9.79
C ASN A 121 -5.61 -19.77 8.29
N TYR A 122 -4.79 -18.77 7.90
CA TYR A 122 -4.48 -18.53 6.48
C TYR A 122 -2.98 -18.51 6.19
N LEU A 123 -2.18 -17.66 6.85
CA LEU A 123 -0.76 -17.53 6.52
C LEU A 123 0.07 -18.75 6.93
N GLN A 124 -0.26 -19.37 8.06
CA GLN A 124 0.41 -20.59 8.58
C GLN A 124 -0.16 -21.89 7.98
N VAL A 125 -1.14 -21.77 7.09
CA VAL A 125 -1.73 -22.88 6.33
C VAL A 125 -1.34 -22.72 4.87
N SER A 126 -0.74 -23.74 4.25
CA SER A 126 -0.36 -23.71 2.83
C SER A 126 -1.58 -23.47 1.94
N GLN A 127 -1.52 -22.45 1.09
CA GLN A 127 -2.58 -22.13 0.12
C GLN A 127 -2.16 -22.60 -1.28
N ASN A 128 -2.92 -23.54 -1.86
CA ASN A 128 -2.72 -24.05 -3.22
C ASN A 128 -1.24 -24.43 -3.54
N GLY A 129 -0.55 -25.05 -2.57
CA GLY A 129 0.85 -25.45 -2.70
C GLY A 129 1.87 -24.33 -2.46
N ALA A 130 1.46 -23.09 -2.21
CA ALA A 130 2.37 -22.07 -1.71
C ALA A 130 2.79 -22.42 -0.27
N PRO A 131 4.10 -22.31 0.06
CA PRO A 131 4.56 -22.66 1.40
C PRO A 131 3.96 -21.76 2.47
N ALA A 132 3.51 -22.34 3.58
CA ALA A 132 3.06 -21.58 4.74
C ALA A 132 4.16 -20.60 5.22
N VAL A 133 3.74 -19.42 5.65
CA VAL A 133 4.65 -18.40 6.20
C VAL A 133 4.25 -18.08 7.65
N SER A 134 5.26 -17.80 8.47
CA SER A 134 5.05 -17.43 9.87
C SER A 134 5.65 -16.04 10.13
N TYR A 135 4.85 -15.20 10.78
CA TYR A 135 5.28 -13.90 11.28
C TYR A 135 5.10 -13.89 12.81
N PRO A 136 6.18 -14.19 13.55
CA PRO A 136 6.10 -14.19 15.02
C PRO A 136 5.73 -12.84 15.63
N TYR A 137 6.05 -11.77 14.92
CA TYR A 137 5.85 -10.41 15.39
C TYR A 137 4.79 -9.70 14.55
N ALA A 138 3.88 -9.00 15.21
CA ALA A 138 2.85 -8.16 14.59
C ALA A 138 2.71 -6.86 15.37
N PHE A 139 2.41 -5.78 14.65
CA PHE A 139 2.02 -4.52 15.25
C PHE A 139 0.71 -4.05 14.63
N VAL A 140 -0.23 -3.67 15.49
CA VAL A 140 -1.51 -3.02 15.17
C VAL A 140 -1.78 -1.93 16.19
N ALA A 141 -2.42 -0.87 15.76
CA ALA A 141 -2.87 0.22 16.62
C ALA A 141 -4.17 0.82 16.08
N PRO A 142 -4.92 1.58 16.89
CA PRO A 142 -6.15 2.22 16.45
C PRO A 142 -5.94 3.08 15.21
N SER A 143 -6.99 3.14 14.36
CA SER A 143 -7.09 3.98 13.16
C SER A 143 -8.05 5.13 13.41
N ASN A 144 -7.89 6.23 12.68
CA ASN A 144 -8.84 7.36 12.70
C ASN A 144 -10.13 7.08 11.91
N THR A 145 -10.08 6.07 11.04
CA THR A 145 -11.22 5.67 10.21
C THR A 145 -12.42 5.28 11.07
N GLY A 146 -13.58 5.82 10.70
CA GLY A 146 -14.85 5.55 11.36
C GLY A 146 -15.00 6.10 12.78
N ILE A 147 -14.01 6.83 13.32
CA ILE A 147 -14.15 7.52 14.62
C ILE A 147 -14.88 8.83 14.40
N PRO A 148 -16.12 9.01 14.94
CA PRO A 148 -16.87 10.24 14.75
C PRO A 148 -16.11 11.48 15.27
N SER A 149 -16.04 12.53 14.47
CA SER A 149 -15.44 13.81 14.89
C SER A 149 -16.35 14.63 15.79
N GLY A 150 -17.65 14.45 15.64
CA GLY A 150 -18.68 15.26 16.28
C GLY A 150 -19.02 16.57 15.53
N TYR A 151 -18.47 16.74 14.33
CA TYR A 151 -18.64 17.90 13.47
C TYR A 151 -19.12 17.48 12.06
N ASP A 152 -19.66 18.43 11.31
CA ASP A 152 -20.00 18.30 9.88
C ASP A 152 -18.77 18.69 9.04
N LEU A 153 -17.87 17.71 8.80
CA LEU A 153 -16.60 17.97 8.15
C LEU A 153 -16.70 18.04 6.61
N ASN A 154 -17.78 17.51 6.04
CA ASN A 154 -18.03 17.57 4.61
C ASN A 154 -18.96 18.73 4.20
N ASN A 155 -19.46 19.52 5.17
CA ASN A 155 -20.34 20.68 4.98
C ASN A 155 -21.67 20.35 4.26
N ASP A 156 -22.20 19.14 4.47
CA ASP A 156 -23.49 18.73 3.88
C ASP A 156 -24.72 19.17 4.72
N GLY A 157 -24.49 19.75 5.88
CA GLY A 157 -25.51 20.22 6.83
C GLY A 157 -25.98 19.15 7.83
N THR A 158 -25.32 17.98 7.88
CA THR A 158 -25.68 16.88 8.75
C THR A 158 -24.46 16.36 9.49
N VAL A 159 -24.45 16.36 10.81
CA VAL A 159 -23.36 15.77 11.59
C VAL A 159 -23.52 14.26 11.67
N GLY A 160 -22.50 13.49 11.26
CA GLY A 160 -22.44 12.03 11.37
C GLY A 160 -22.24 11.32 10.02
N GLY A 161 -22.01 10.02 10.07
CA GLY A 161 -21.65 9.25 8.89
C GLY A 161 -20.15 9.08 8.70
N GLY A 162 -19.76 8.45 7.59
CA GLY A 162 -18.36 8.12 7.32
C GLY A 162 -17.50 9.33 6.97
N ASP A 163 -18.09 10.33 6.30
CA ASP A 163 -17.39 11.54 5.85
C ASP A 163 -17.06 12.50 7.02
N ASP A 164 -17.81 12.42 8.11
CA ASP A 164 -17.62 13.22 9.31
C ASP A 164 -16.73 12.52 10.35
N ALA A 165 -16.24 11.35 10.06
CA ALA A 165 -15.22 10.71 10.89
C ALA A 165 -13.84 11.37 10.69
N PHE A 166 -12.93 11.22 11.65
CA PHE A 166 -11.56 11.74 11.51
C PHE A 166 -10.83 11.15 10.29
N GLY A 167 -11.22 9.98 9.82
CA GLY A 167 -10.92 9.38 8.54
C GLY A 167 -12.12 8.59 8.08
N PHE A 168 -12.42 8.58 6.79
CA PHE A 168 -13.61 7.92 6.25
C PHE A 168 -13.72 6.47 6.72
N GLY A 169 -14.90 6.11 7.22
CA GLY A 169 -15.23 4.76 7.64
C GLY A 169 -16.61 4.68 8.30
N LEU A 170 -17.25 3.53 8.18
CA LEU A 170 -18.62 3.30 8.69
C LEU A 170 -18.63 2.90 10.16
N PHE A 171 -17.49 2.48 10.69
CA PHE A 171 -17.30 2.11 12.11
C PHE A 171 -15.82 2.29 12.51
N PRO A 172 -15.52 2.52 13.80
CA PRO A 172 -14.16 2.68 14.28
C PRO A 172 -13.27 1.47 13.95
N GLY A 173 -12.16 1.74 13.27
CA GLY A 173 -11.16 0.72 12.90
C GLY A 173 -11.34 0.12 11.51
N GLN A 174 -12.39 0.46 10.76
CA GLN A 174 -12.48 0.06 9.34
C GLN A 174 -11.24 0.57 8.58
N TYR A 175 -10.79 -0.15 7.55
CA TYR A 175 -9.61 0.22 6.74
C TYR A 175 -8.31 0.38 7.55
N GLY A 176 -8.13 -0.37 8.63
CA GLY A 176 -6.92 -0.31 9.45
C GLY A 176 -5.66 -0.83 8.75
N MET A 177 -4.57 -0.88 9.51
CA MET A 177 -3.26 -1.33 9.04
C MET A 177 -2.69 -2.41 9.95
N VAL A 178 -1.79 -3.24 9.41
CA VAL A 178 -1.04 -4.27 10.16
C VAL A 178 0.39 -4.33 9.66
N VAL A 179 1.38 -4.28 10.55
CA VAL A 179 2.76 -4.65 10.24
C VAL A 179 3.04 -6.06 10.73
N LEU A 180 3.39 -6.97 9.82
CA LEU A 180 3.85 -8.32 10.15
C LEU A 180 5.36 -8.43 9.92
N SER A 181 6.06 -9.09 10.83
CA SER A 181 7.51 -9.24 10.74
C SER A 181 8.00 -10.63 11.19
N ARG A 182 9.01 -11.15 10.48
CA ARG A 182 9.81 -12.31 10.93
C ARG A 182 10.89 -11.90 11.92
N HIS A 183 11.17 -10.61 12.01
CA HIS A 183 12.19 -10.01 12.88
C HIS A 183 11.54 -9.32 14.07
N PRO A 184 12.21 -9.27 15.24
CA PRO A 184 11.64 -8.64 16.42
C PRO A 184 11.26 -7.18 16.20
N ILE A 185 10.03 -6.81 16.53
CA ILE A 185 9.55 -5.44 16.62
C ILE A 185 9.90 -4.90 18.02
N GLN A 186 10.50 -3.71 18.09
CA GLN A 186 10.80 -3.01 19.34
C GLN A 186 9.54 -2.23 19.77
N THR A 187 8.56 -2.95 20.30
CA THR A 187 7.21 -2.40 20.58
C THR A 187 7.23 -1.21 21.53
N GLU A 188 8.18 -1.16 22.46
CA GLU A 188 8.39 -0.06 23.40
C GLU A 188 8.91 1.23 22.75
N ASN A 189 9.43 1.12 21.54
CA ASN A 189 10.00 2.24 20.77
C ASN A 189 9.12 2.62 19.56
N VAL A 190 7.97 1.98 19.41
CA VAL A 190 7.02 2.33 18.33
C VAL A 190 6.47 3.72 18.60
N ARG A 191 6.37 4.52 17.53
CA ARG A 191 5.73 5.84 17.57
C ARG A 191 4.50 5.83 16.67
N THR A 192 3.39 6.33 17.20
CA THR A 192 2.13 6.52 16.46
C THR A 192 1.76 8.00 16.43
N PHE A 193 1.08 8.40 15.36
CA PHE A 193 0.72 9.79 15.12
C PHE A 193 -0.77 9.93 14.76
N GLN A 194 -1.59 9.11 15.40
CA GLN A 194 -3.04 9.10 15.17
C GLN A 194 -3.69 10.46 15.51
N ASN A 195 -3.22 11.11 16.59
CA ASN A 195 -3.82 12.32 17.13
C ASN A 195 -3.16 13.62 16.64
N PHE A 196 -2.17 13.54 15.74
CA PHE A 196 -1.49 14.71 15.21
C PHE A 196 -2.50 15.58 14.42
N LEU A 197 -2.65 16.85 14.81
CA LEU A 197 -3.61 17.75 14.19
C LEU A 197 -3.06 18.32 12.87
N TRP A 198 -3.91 18.38 11.85
CA TRP A 198 -3.51 18.91 10.55
C TRP A 198 -3.03 20.36 10.62
N ARG A 199 -3.72 21.20 11.40
CA ARG A 199 -3.33 22.62 11.62
C ARG A 199 -1.95 22.80 12.26
N ASP A 200 -1.43 21.79 12.95
CA ASP A 200 -0.13 21.88 13.64
C ASP A 200 1.05 21.66 12.68
N MET A 201 0.79 21.25 11.43
CA MET A 201 1.78 21.18 10.36
C MET A 201 2.07 22.60 9.82
N PRO A 202 3.32 23.11 9.88
CA PRO A 202 3.65 24.42 9.34
C PRO A 202 3.38 24.50 7.83
N GLY A 203 2.55 25.46 7.41
CA GLY A 203 2.14 25.61 6.02
C GLY A 203 1.28 24.44 5.51
N ALA A 204 0.41 23.92 6.38
CA ALA A 204 -0.58 22.91 6.00
C ALA A 204 -1.44 23.39 4.83
N LEU A 205 -1.70 22.52 3.87
CA LEU A 205 -2.60 22.78 2.73
C LEU A 205 -4.06 22.61 3.16
N LEU A 206 -4.52 23.43 4.12
CA LEU A 206 -5.91 23.37 4.55
C LEU A 206 -6.86 23.68 3.39
N PRO A 207 -8.00 22.96 3.26
CA PRO A 207 -8.96 23.19 2.19
C PRO A 207 -9.63 24.55 2.29
N ASP A 208 -10.07 25.07 1.15
CA ASP A 208 -10.62 26.39 0.96
C ASP A 208 -12.07 26.28 0.46
N ASP A 209 -12.99 27.05 1.04
CA ASP A 209 -14.35 27.09 0.52
C ASP A 209 -14.37 27.94 -0.77
N PRO A 210 -14.59 27.35 -1.96
CA PRO A 210 -14.58 28.10 -3.21
C PRO A 210 -15.71 29.12 -3.33
N ALA A 211 -16.68 29.13 -2.41
CA ALA A 211 -17.77 30.10 -2.38
C ALA A 211 -17.40 31.39 -1.64
N THR A 212 -16.28 31.44 -0.93
CA THR A 212 -15.85 32.59 -0.12
C THR A 212 -14.57 33.23 -0.71
N ALA A 213 -14.17 34.38 -0.15
CA ALA A 213 -12.91 35.02 -0.48
C ALA A 213 -11.84 34.87 0.61
N ALA A 214 -12.18 34.24 1.72
CA ALA A 214 -11.27 33.99 2.82
C ALA A 214 -10.46 32.71 2.53
N PRO A 215 -9.13 32.69 2.68
CA PRO A 215 -8.34 31.51 2.37
C PRO A 215 -8.42 30.45 3.49
N ASN A 216 -8.40 29.18 3.11
CA ASN A 216 -8.33 28.02 4.03
C ASN A 216 -9.49 27.96 5.03
N ASP A 217 -10.69 28.30 4.61
CA ASP A 217 -11.85 28.47 5.48
C ASP A 217 -12.93 27.38 5.32
N TRP A 218 -12.60 26.27 4.68
CA TRP A 218 -13.49 25.11 4.62
C TRP A 218 -13.88 24.60 6.00
N PHE A 219 -12.88 24.51 6.92
CA PHE A 219 -13.10 24.11 8.30
C PHE A 219 -13.19 25.34 9.20
N THR A 220 -14.14 25.35 10.13
CA THR A 220 -14.21 26.32 11.20
C THR A 220 -13.02 26.21 12.16
N PRO A 221 -12.72 27.23 12.97
CA PRO A 221 -11.68 27.13 14.00
C PRO A 221 -11.90 26.00 15.02
N GLU A 222 -13.15 25.66 15.32
CA GLU A 222 -13.56 24.58 16.22
C GLU A 222 -13.25 23.21 15.60
N GLU A 223 -13.54 23.03 14.33
CA GLU A 223 -13.20 21.81 13.56
C GLU A 223 -11.70 21.64 13.42
N LEU A 224 -10.98 22.71 13.05
CA LEU A 224 -9.51 22.68 12.98
C LEU A 224 -8.86 22.36 14.33
N ALA A 225 -9.56 22.58 15.45
CA ALA A 225 -9.06 22.19 16.77
C ALA A 225 -9.03 20.67 16.99
N VAL A 226 -9.75 19.91 16.16
CA VAL A 226 -9.89 18.45 16.30
C VAL A 226 -9.50 17.66 15.04
N VAL A 227 -9.52 18.29 13.86
CA VAL A 227 -9.21 17.59 12.59
C VAL A 227 -7.79 17.07 12.61
N ARG A 228 -7.66 15.75 12.51
CA ARG A 228 -6.38 15.03 12.50
C ARG A 228 -5.82 15.00 11.09
N LEU A 229 -4.48 15.04 10.96
CA LEU A 229 -3.84 14.94 9.66
C LEU A 229 -4.08 13.56 9.05
N SER A 230 -3.74 12.49 9.77
CA SER A 230 -3.81 11.14 9.23
C SER A 230 -5.25 10.64 9.14
N SER A 231 -5.66 10.14 7.97
CA SER A 231 -6.96 9.47 7.82
C SER A 231 -6.99 8.12 8.54
N LYS A 232 -5.89 7.39 8.57
CA LYS A 232 -5.71 6.15 9.34
C LYS A 232 -4.83 6.42 10.55
N SER A 233 -3.54 6.37 10.36
CA SER A 233 -2.47 6.78 11.27
C SER A 233 -1.15 6.78 10.50
N HIS A 234 -0.11 7.38 11.08
CA HIS A 234 1.28 7.16 10.66
C HIS A 234 1.98 6.39 11.78
N TRP A 235 2.77 5.37 11.44
CA TRP A 235 3.51 4.57 12.42
C TRP A 235 4.99 4.49 12.07
N ASP A 236 5.85 4.79 13.02
CA ASP A 236 7.27 4.41 13.00
C ASP A 236 7.42 3.14 13.83
N VAL A 237 7.61 2.01 13.16
CA VAL A 237 7.74 0.68 13.77
C VAL A 237 9.19 0.20 13.63
N PRO A 238 10.03 0.37 14.65
CA PRO A 238 11.42 -0.08 14.61
C PRO A 238 11.52 -1.59 14.71
N VAL A 239 12.20 -2.20 13.73
CA VAL A 239 12.42 -3.65 13.60
C VAL A 239 13.90 -3.97 13.76
N THR A 240 14.22 -4.96 14.59
CA THR A 240 15.60 -5.42 14.82
C THR A 240 16.04 -6.40 13.74
N VAL A 241 16.99 -6.01 12.89
CA VAL A 241 17.54 -6.85 11.81
C VAL A 241 19.03 -7.07 12.05
N GLY A 242 19.39 -8.19 12.65
CA GLY A 242 20.75 -8.43 13.12
C GLY A 242 21.17 -7.38 14.16
N PRO A 243 22.31 -6.66 13.97
CA PRO A 243 22.74 -5.62 14.90
C PRO A 243 22.08 -4.25 14.64
N HIS A 244 21.20 -4.13 13.66
CA HIS A 244 20.63 -2.86 13.22
C HIS A 244 19.16 -2.75 13.57
N THR A 245 18.68 -1.51 13.65
CA THR A 245 17.27 -1.16 13.61
C THR A 245 16.94 -0.64 12.21
N VAL A 246 15.87 -1.16 11.63
CA VAL A 246 15.24 -0.63 10.42
C VAL A 246 13.88 -0.08 10.83
N HIS A 247 13.66 1.21 10.64
CA HIS A 247 12.40 1.86 10.91
C HIS A 247 11.42 1.60 9.77
N VAL A 248 10.31 0.92 10.04
CA VAL A 248 9.21 0.73 9.11
C VAL A 248 8.25 1.92 9.29
N LEU A 249 8.25 2.82 8.32
CA LEU A 249 7.39 4.01 8.30
C LEU A 249 6.14 3.66 7.51
N ALA A 250 5.08 3.31 8.24
CA ALA A 250 3.83 2.77 7.69
C ALA A 250 2.74 3.82 7.66
N SER A 251 2.09 4.00 6.52
CA SER A 251 0.92 4.89 6.36
C SER A 251 -0.02 4.40 5.27
N HIS A 252 -1.21 4.96 5.28
CA HIS A 252 -2.21 4.83 4.22
C HIS A 252 -2.95 6.16 4.11
N PRO A 253 -2.40 7.14 3.37
CA PRO A 253 -2.99 8.45 3.17
C PRO A 253 -4.40 8.41 2.57
N THR A 254 -5.13 9.50 2.73
CA THR A 254 -6.44 9.71 2.12
C THR A 254 -6.35 9.55 0.61
N PRO A 255 -7.27 8.83 -0.08
CA PRO A 255 -7.39 8.91 -1.53
C PRO A 255 -7.66 10.36 -1.98
N PRO A 256 -6.95 10.91 -2.99
CA PRO A 256 -7.10 12.31 -3.41
C PRO A 256 -8.34 12.53 -4.29
N THR A 257 -9.43 11.88 -3.96
CA THR A 257 -10.69 11.87 -4.71
C THR A 257 -11.87 11.73 -3.74
N PHE A 258 -13.10 11.62 -4.23
CA PHE A 258 -14.34 11.55 -3.43
C PHE A 258 -14.67 12.84 -2.65
N ASP A 259 -14.27 13.99 -3.15
CA ASP A 259 -14.53 15.31 -2.58
C ASP A 259 -15.07 16.28 -3.63
N GLY A 260 -15.16 17.55 -3.28
CA GLY A 260 -15.66 18.62 -4.13
C GLY A 260 -14.54 19.56 -4.58
N PRO A 261 -14.92 20.75 -5.09
CA PRO A 261 -13.95 21.73 -5.58
C PRO A 261 -13.06 22.35 -4.49
N GLU A 262 -13.32 22.10 -3.23
CA GLU A 262 -12.46 22.43 -2.07
C GLU A 262 -11.23 21.56 -2.01
N ASP A 263 -11.25 20.40 -2.68
CA ASP A 263 -10.14 19.45 -2.80
C ASP A 263 -9.54 19.03 -1.43
N ARG A 264 -10.44 18.78 -0.45
CA ARG A 264 -10.02 18.45 0.93
C ARG A 264 -9.23 17.16 1.03
N ASN A 265 -9.57 16.16 0.20
CA ASN A 265 -8.92 14.86 0.21
C ASN A 265 -7.56 14.92 -0.49
N GLY A 266 -7.46 15.59 -1.65
CA GLY A 266 -6.21 15.78 -2.36
C GLY A 266 -5.18 16.57 -1.53
N ARG A 267 -5.61 17.66 -0.89
CA ARG A 267 -4.77 18.47 0.02
C ARG A 267 -4.32 17.68 1.24
N ARG A 268 -5.21 16.86 1.81
CA ARG A 268 -4.90 16.00 2.94
C ARG A 268 -3.89 14.91 2.54
N ASN A 269 -4.10 14.24 1.41
CA ASN A 269 -3.16 13.27 0.84
C ASN A 269 -1.76 13.87 0.71
N HIS A 270 -1.66 15.06 0.10
CA HIS A 270 -0.39 15.77 -0.05
C HIS A 270 0.33 15.97 1.30
N ASP A 271 -0.38 16.42 2.33
CA ASP A 271 0.22 16.70 3.64
C ASP A 271 0.49 15.42 4.45
N GLU A 272 -0.32 14.36 4.29
CA GLU A 272 -0.05 13.04 4.85
C GLU A 272 1.26 12.44 4.27
N ILE A 273 1.51 12.61 2.98
CA ILE A 273 2.76 12.19 2.33
C ILE A 273 3.93 13.07 2.78
N ARG A 274 3.73 14.40 2.85
CA ARG A 274 4.71 15.36 3.34
C ARG A 274 5.16 15.05 4.77
N PHE A 275 4.28 14.52 5.60
CA PHE A 275 4.61 14.12 6.97
C PHE A 275 5.86 13.24 7.02
N TRP A 276 5.97 12.23 6.16
CA TRP A 276 7.16 11.39 6.08
C TRP A 276 8.37 12.14 5.54
N ALA A 277 8.22 13.00 4.54
CA ALA A 277 9.31 13.81 4.00
C ALA A 277 9.94 14.70 5.10
N ASP A 278 9.11 15.28 5.97
CA ASP A 278 9.54 16.08 7.09
C ASP A 278 10.09 15.23 8.25
N TYR A 279 9.42 14.08 8.56
CA TYR A 279 9.84 13.17 9.64
C TYR A 279 11.24 12.63 9.47
N ILE A 280 11.63 12.31 8.25
CA ILE A 280 13.00 11.85 7.93
C ILE A 280 14.00 12.99 7.75
N SER A 281 13.59 14.26 7.79
CA SER A 281 14.41 15.44 7.42
C SER A 281 14.62 16.35 8.63
N SER A 282 15.57 16.00 9.53
CA SER A 282 15.97 16.93 10.60
C SER A 282 16.65 18.18 9.99
N PRO A 283 16.31 19.42 10.40
CA PRO A 283 15.47 19.79 11.56
C PRO A 283 13.97 19.98 11.23
N ARG A 284 13.51 19.70 10.02
CA ARG A 284 12.09 19.90 9.63
C ARG A 284 11.11 19.16 10.52
N SER A 285 11.48 17.98 11.03
CA SER A 285 10.66 17.17 11.93
C SER A 285 10.38 17.81 13.30
N GLY A 286 10.95 18.96 13.63
CA GLY A 286 10.86 19.55 14.98
C GLY A 286 9.47 19.89 15.47
N TYR A 287 8.49 20.06 14.58
CA TYR A 287 7.09 20.30 14.92
C TYR A 287 6.29 19.01 15.15
N ILE A 288 6.77 17.88 14.66
CA ILE A 288 6.07 16.59 14.75
C ILE A 288 6.11 16.10 16.19
N VAL A 289 4.94 15.75 16.71
CA VAL A 289 4.75 15.20 18.06
C VAL A 289 3.93 13.92 17.94
N ASP A 290 4.43 12.82 18.51
CA ASP A 290 3.68 11.56 18.53
C ASP A 290 2.61 11.51 19.64
N ASP A 291 1.82 10.44 19.64
CA ASP A 291 0.72 10.26 20.57
C ASP A 291 1.19 10.13 22.04
N ALA A 292 2.48 9.84 22.28
CA ALA A 292 3.10 9.85 23.62
C ALA A 292 3.73 11.20 24.00
N GLY A 293 3.68 12.22 23.12
CA GLY A 293 4.21 13.55 23.35
C GLY A 293 5.71 13.70 23.01
N GLN A 294 6.34 12.70 22.39
CA GLN A 294 7.72 12.79 21.96
C GLN A 294 7.83 13.61 20.66
N LYS A 295 8.75 14.58 20.63
CA LYS A 295 8.98 15.48 19.50
C LYS A 295 10.07 14.98 18.54
N GLY A 296 9.94 15.42 17.29
CA GLY A 296 10.93 15.20 16.23
C GLY A 296 10.73 13.89 15.47
N GLY A 297 11.61 13.62 14.53
CA GLY A 297 11.63 12.44 13.67
C GLY A 297 12.96 11.71 13.70
N LEU A 298 13.28 11.01 12.62
CA LEU A 298 14.51 10.23 12.46
C LEU A 298 15.73 11.12 12.30
N THR A 299 16.86 10.61 12.78
CA THR A 299 18.18 11.22 12.55
C THR A 299 18.75 10.79 11.20
N LEU A 300 19.81 11.46 10.76
CA LEU A 300 20.50 11.12 9.49
C LEU A 300 21.16 9.73 9.49
N LYS A 301 21.36 9.13 10.67
CA LYS A 301 21.97 7.80 10.81
C LYS A 301 20.96 6.66 10.76
N ASP A 302 19.67 6.96 10.91
CA ASP A 302 18.64 5.94 10.98
C ASP A 302 18.32 5.39 9.60
N SER A 303 18.28 4.07 9.51
CA SER A 303 17.83 3.33 8.33
C SER A 303 16.32 3.14 8.39
N PHE A 304 15.64 3.40 7.30
CA PHE A 304 14.19 3.28 7.24
C PHE A 304 13.70 2.71 5.89
N VAL A 305 12.46 2.25 5.88
CA VAL A 305 11.69 1.97 4.66
C VAL A 305 10.30 2.57 4.85
N ILE A 306 9.86 3.46 3.94
CA ILE A 306 8.50 3.97 3.89
C ILE A 306 7.65 2.95 3.12
N LEU A 307 6.52 2.55 3.71
CA LEU A 307 5.62 1.53 3.17
C LEU A 307 4.18 2.04 3.15
N GLY A 308 3.45 1.66 2.12
CA GLY A 308 2.00 1.79 2.10
C GLY A 308 1.42 2.08 0.72
N ASP A 309 0.13 1.96 0.66
CA ASP A 309 -0.70 2.60 -0.33
C ASP A 309 -0.70 4.11 -0.03
N GLN A 310 0.02 4.87 -0.86
CA GLN A 310 0.11 6.32 -0.71
C GLN A 310 -1.01 7.05 -1.45
N ASN A 311 -1.82 6.33 -2.22
CA ASN A 311 -2.92 6.89 -3.02
C ASN A 311 -2.46 8.07 -3.91
N ALA A 312 -1.26 8.02 -4.45
CA ALA A 312 -0.68 9.10 -5.24
C ALA A 312 0.26 8.56 -6.31
N ASP A 313 -0.03 8.85 -7.56
CA ASP A 313 0.82 8.55 -8.72
C ASP A 313 1.62 9.81 -9.10
N PRO A 314 2.90 9.69 -9.52
CA PRO A 314 3.72 10.87 -9.86
C PRO A 314 3.36 11.50 -11.19
N ARG A 315 2.50 10.90 -12.03
CA ARG A 315 2.20 11.34 -13.40
C ARG A 315 0.72 11.41 -13.72
N ASP A 316 -0.08 10.54 -13.09
CA ASP A 316 -1.47 10.31 -13.42
C ASP A 316 -2.35 10.38 -12.16
N GLY A 317 -3.67 10.33 -12.32
CA GLY A 317 -4.61 10.42 -11.21
C GLY A 317 -4.90 11.85 -10.76
N ASP A 318 -5.35 12.01 -9.53
CA ASP A 318 -5.94 13.23 -8.99
C ASP A 318 -5.09 13.86 -7.84
N SER A 319 -3.82 13.51 -7.75
CA SER A 319 -2.92 14.00 -6.69
C SER A 319 -2.62 15.49 -6.82
N VAL A 320 -2.68 16.23 -5.72
CA VAL A 320 -2.35 17.65 -5.65
C VAL A 320 -0.83 17.85 -5.73
N ASP A 321 -0.40 18.81 -6.56
CA ASP A 321 0.98 19.28 -6.61
C ASP A 321 2.05 18.17 -6.63
N THR A 322 1.77 17.06 -7.34
CA THR A 322 2.67 15.91 -7.37
C THR A 322 3.07 15.44 -5.97
N ALA A 323 2.07 15.16 -5.13
CA ALA A 323 2.23 14.87 -3.70
C ALA A 323 3.34 13.85 -3.41
N ILE A 324 3.41 12.75 -4.18
CA ILE A 324 4.39 11.68 -3.97
C ILE A 324 5.83 12.09 -4.30
N ASP A 325 6.05 13.09 -5.16
CA ASP A 325 7.39 13.56 -5.52
C ASP A 325 8.13 14.14 -4.30
N GLN A 326 7.41 14.58 -3.26
CA GLN A 326 8.00 14.95 -1.97
C GLN A 326 8.85 13.82 -1.36
N LEU A 327 8.50 12.57 -1.63
CA LEU A 327 9.27 11.39 -1.21
C LEU A 327 10.23 10.95 -2.30
N LEU A 328 9.78 10.85 -3.55
CA LEU A 328 10.59 10.32 -4.65
C LEU A 328 11.82 11.19 -4.95
N GLU A 329 11.72 12.51 -4.78
CA GLU A 329 12.82 13.44 -4.95
C GLU A 329 13.66 13.67 -3.66
N ASN A 330 13.27 13.07 -2.54
CA ASN A 330 13.99 13.23 -1.28
C ASN A 330 15.36 12.53 -1.36
N TRP A 331 16.42 13.27 -1.11
CA TRP A 331 17.80 12.79 -1.20
C TRP A 331 18.13 11.61 -0.27
N ARG A 332 17.34 11.37 0.78
CA ARG A 332 17.50 10.23 1.69
C ARG A 332 16.86 8.95 1.17
N ILE A 333 15.97 9.05 0.21
CA ILE A 333 15.16 7.95 -0.31
C ILE A 333 15.77 7.39 -1.60
N GLN A 334 15.58 6.10 -1.81
CA GLN A 334 15.76 5.43 -3.09
C GLN A 334 14.39 5.02 -3.60
N ASP A 335 14.09 5.32 -4.86
CA ASP A 335 12.96 4.71 -5.56
C ASP A 335 13.46 3.49 -6.35
N PRO A 336 13.09 2.25 -5.96
CA PRO A 336 13.53 1.03 -6.64
C PRO A 336 12.86 0.82 -7.99
N LEU A 337 11.77 1.56 -8.29
CA LEU A 337 10.95 1.42 -9.49
C LEU A 337 10.52 -0.05 -9.74
N PRO A 338 9.78 -0.67 -8.81
CA PRO A 338 9.29 -2.03 -8.98
C PRO A 338 8.39 -2.13 -10.22
N THR A 339 8.47 -3.25 -10.94
CA THR A 339 7.74 -3.43 -12.21
C THR A 339 7.02 -4.76 -12.27
N SER A 340 6.02 -4.84 -13.17
CA SER A 340 5.43 -6.09 -13.63
C SER A 340 5.06 -6.04 -15.10
N SER A 341 5.08 -7.21 -15.76
CA SER A 341 4.54 -7.35 -17.13
C SER A 341 3.00 -7.40 -17.14
N GLY A 342 2.40 -7.89 -16.06
CA GLY A 342 0.94 -7.94 -15.94
C GLY A 342 0.29 -6.57 -15.91
N ALA A 343 0.93 -5.54 -15.32
CA ALA A 343 0.44 -4.16 -15.36
C ALA A 343 0.41 -3.62 -16.80
N VAL A 344 1.47 -3.90 -17.59
CA VAL A 344 1.54 -3.51 -19.00
C VAL A 344 0.42 -4.18 -19.80
N GLU A 345 0.21 -5.49 -19.59
CA GLU A 345 -0.87 -6.23 -20.26
C GLU A 345 -2.25 -5.69 -19.85
N ALA A 346 -2.47 -5.49 -18.55
CA ALA A 346 -3.74 -4.97 -18.02
C ALA A 346 -4.08 -3.62 -18.62
N SER A 347 -3.17 -2.66 -18.57
CA SER A 347 -3.33 -1.32 -19.17
C SER A 347 -3.70 -1.39 -20.66
N ALA A 348 -3.03 -2.26 -21.43
CA ALA A 348 -3.28 -2.42 -22.86
C ALA A 348 -4.64 -3.06 -23.17
N VAL A 349 -5.10 -4.01 -22.34
CA VAL A 349 -6.38 -4.71 -22.52
C VAL A 349 -7.57 -3.86 -22.09
N GLN A 350 -7.45 -3.15 -20.98
CA GLN A 350 -8.49 -2.32 -20.39
C GLN A 350 -8.72 -1.03 -21.17
N GLY A 351 -7.66 -0.38 -21.67
CA GLY A 351 -7.80 0.89 -22.39
C GLY A 351 -8.34 1.99 -21.48
N GLY A 352 -9.41 2.68 -21.93
CA GLY A 352 -10.05 3.73 -21.15
C GLY A 352 -9.10 4.85 -20.75
N ALA A 353 -9.04 5.20 -19.46
CA ALA A 353 -8.13 6.20 -18.91
C ALA A 353 -6.66 5.81 -19.14
N ASN A 354 -6.33 4.53 -19.04
CA ASN A 354 -4.96 4.01 -19.24
C ASN A 354 -4.35 4.42 -20.60
N ALA A 355 -5.19 4.56 -21.64
CA ALA A 355 -4.73 4.96 -22.97
C ALA A 355 -4.21 6.41 -23.04
N THR A 356 -4.47 7.23 -22.04
CA THR A 356 -4.08 8.65 -21.94
C THR A 356 -3.08 8.96 -20.85
N HIS A 357 -2.72 7.95 -20.05
CA HIS A 357 -1.74 8.09 -18.98
C HIS A 357 -0.37 8.52 -19.52
N GLN A 358 0.34 9.29 -18.71
CA GLN A 358 1.71 9.76 -18.98
C GLN A 358 2.76 8.85 -18.36
N GLY A 359 2.39 8.09 -17.32
CA GLY A 359 3.22 7.10 -16.68
C GLY A 359 3.46 5.87 -17.57
N ASP A 360 4.56 5.15 -17.32
CA ASP A 360 4.81 3.87 -17.98
C ASP A 360 4.05 2.79 -17.16
N PRO A 361 3.07 2.08 -17.75
CA PRO A 361 2.18 1.17 -17.05
C PRO A 361 2.90 0.02 -16.33
N LYS A 362 4.15 -0.26 -16.66
CA LYS A 362 4.93 -1.28 -15.92
C LYS A 362 5.11 -0.96 -14.45
N TYR A 363 4.94 0.29 -14.02
CA TYR A 363 5.06 0.75 -12.64
C TYR A 363 3.74 0.74 -11.87
N ASP A 364 2.60 0.52 -12.54
CA ASP A 364 1.30 0.49 -11.90
C ASP A 364 1.23 -0.63 -10.86
N THR A 365 0.56 -0.34 -9.77
CA THR A 365 0.39 -1.24 -8.62
C THR A 365 -1.07 -1.46 -8.24
N ALA A 366 -1.97 -0.63 -8.77
CA ALA A 366 -3.41 -0.70 -8.53
C ALA A 366 -4.18 -0.69 -9.85
N ASP A 367 -5.28 -1.42 -9.87
CA ASP A 367 -6.18 -1.68 -11.00
C ASP A 367 -7.55 -1.09 -10.67
N PHE A 368 -7.67 0.24 -10.84
CA PHE A 368 -8.89 0.96 -10.54
C PHE A 368 -9.88 0.96 -11.73
N ALA A 369 -10.90 1.81 -11.67
CA ALA A 369 -11.91 1.86 -12.72
C ALA A 369 -11.34 2.33 -14.05
N ASP A 370 -11.58 1.57 -15.14
CA ASP A 370 -11.07 1.84 -16.50
C ASP A 370 -11.51 3.20 -17.06
N THR A 371 -12.62 3.76 -16.56
CA THR A 371 -13.13 5.06 -17.00
C THR A 371 -12.37 6.25 -16.41
N ALA A 372 -12.02 6.17 -15.13
CA ALA A 372 -11.17 7.07 -14.36
C ALA A 372 -11.02 6.47 -12.94
N PRO A 373 -9.85 6.47 -12.31
CA PRO A 373 -8.61 7.09 -12.80
C PRO A 373 -7.79 6.18 -13.73
N GLY A 374 -8.17 4.91 -13.97
CA GLY A 374 -7.35 3.91 -14.62
C GLY A 374 -6.37 3.24 -13.63
N ASN A 375 -5.35 2.55 -14.16
CA ASN A 375 -4.33 1.90 -13.35
C ASN A 375 -3.30 2.93 -12.90
N LEU A 376 -2.89 2.88 -11.64
CA LEU A 376 -1.97 3.84 -11.04
C LEU A 376 -0.86 3.16 -10.24
N ARG A 377 0.25 3.85 -10.09
CA ARG A 377 1.26 3.53 -9.08
C ARG A 377 0.86 4.14 -7.74
N ALA A 378 0.11 3.41 -6.93
CA ALA A 378 -0.38 3.87 -5.63
C ALA A 378 0.42 3.34 -4.44
N ASP A 379 1.03 2.15 -4.58
CA ASP A 379 1.70 1.41 -3.52
C ASP A 379 3.22 1.53 -3.60
N TYR A 380 3.86 1.84 -2.47
CA TYR A 380 5.28 2.16 -2.43
C TYR A 380 6.03 1.38 -1.35
N VAL A 381 7.25 0.98 -1.69
CA VAL A 381 8.30 0.50 -0.77
C VAL A 381 9.53 1.32 -1.06
N LEU A 382 9.82 2.32 -0.21
CA LEU A 382 10.85 3.34 -0.43
C LEU A 382 11.96 3.24 0.63
N PRO A 383 13.06 2.49 0.37
CA PRO A 383 14.16 2.36 1.31
C PRO A 383 15.00 3.62 1.42
N SER A 384 15.55 3.87 2.61
CA SER A 384 16.61 4.85 2.80
C SER A 384 17.88 4.47 2.03
N ARG A 385 18.69 5.45 1.62
CA ARG A 385 19.97 5.22 0.92
C ARG A 385 21.01 4.46 1.75
N ALA A 386 20.80 4.31 3.06
CA ALA A 386 21.64 3.48 3.92
C ALA A 386 21.45 1.97 3.65
N LEU A 387 20.31 1.57 3.10
CA LEU A 387 20.03 0.21 2.69
C LEU A 387 20.39 0.02 1.21
N ARG A 388 20.96 -1.14 0.84
CA ARG A 388 21.30 -1.43 -0.55
C ARG A 388 20.19 -2.23 -1.21
N VAL A 389 19.46 -1.62 -2.13
CA VAL A 389 18.48 -2.31 -2.97
C VAL A 389 19.19 -3.32 -3.87
N THR A 390 18.66 -4.53 -3.94
CA THR A 390 19.20 -5.63 -4.76
C THR A 390 18.20 -6.17 -5.76
N ASP A 391 16.89 -6.05 -5.49
CA ASP A 391 15.81 -6.48 -6.37
C ASP A 391 14.50 -5.80 -5.96
N ALA A 392 13.51 -5.73 -6.86
CA ALA A 392 12.18 -5.18 -6.60
C ALA A 392 11.18 -5.71 -7.62
N GLY A 393 9.90 -5.75 -7.26
CA GLY A 393 8.85 -6.18 -8.19
C GLY A 393 7.45 -5.94 -7.65
N VAL A 394 6.49 -6.06 -8.56
CA VAL A 394 5.05 -6.04 -8.30
C VAL A 394 4.50 -7.42 -8.62
N PHE A 395 3.71 -7.99 -7.69
CA PHE A 395 3.04 -9.26 -7.92
C PHE A 395 1.79 -9.05 -8.79
N TRP A 396 2.00 -8.92 -10.07
CA TRP A 396 0.94 -8.80 -11.07
C TRP A 396 1.27 -9.71 -12.26
N PRO A 397 0.84 -10.99 -12.20
CA PRO A 397 1.07 -11.95 -13.29
C PRO A 397 0.22 -11.60 -14.52
N GLU A 398 0.76 -11.91 -15.72
CA GLU A 398 0.03 -11.82 -16.97
C GLU A 398 -1.14 -12.82 -17.03
N GLN A 399 -2.15 -12.58 -17.87
CA GLN A 399 -3.33 -13.45 -18.02
C GLN A 399 -3.00 -14.91 -18.39
N ALA A 400 -1.90 -15.12 -19.11
CA ALA A 400 -1.44 -16.45 -19.47
C ALA A 400 -0.76 -17.22 -18.32
N ASP A 401 -0.36 -16.52 -17.24
CA ASP A 401 0.26 -17.15 -16.07
C ASP A 401 -0.82 -17.84 -15.21
N PRO A 402 -0.61 -19.10 -14.77
CA PRO A 402 -1.53 -19.77 -13.84
C PRO A 402 -1.81 -18.99 -12.53
N LEU A 403 -0.92 -18.09 -12.12
CA LEU A 403 -1.10 -17.24 -10.94
C LEU A 403 -2.01 -16.03 -11.20
N PHE A 404 -2.39 -15.74 -12.45
CA PHE A 404 -3.36 -14.69 -12.76
C PHE A 404 -4.69 -14.87 -11.99
N ARG A 405 -5.07 -16.09 -11.67
CA ARG A 405 -6.23 -16.38 -10.82
C ARG A 405 -6.20 -15.69 -9.44
N LEU A 406 -5.03 -15.20 -8.99
CA LEU A 406 -4.87 -14.51 -7.70
C LEU A 406 -5.14 -13.01 -7.80
N THR A 407 -4.87 -12.42 -8.96
CA THR A 407 -5.13 -10.99 -9.23
C THR A 407 -6.43 -10.79 -10.01
N GLY A 408 -6.65 -11.61 -11.04
CA GLY A 408 -7.89 -11.63 -11.84
C GLY A 408 -8.22 -10.29 -12.51
N VAL A 409 -9.50 -10.12 -12.77
CA VAL A 409 -10.16 -8.88 -13.19
C VAL A 409 -11.33 -8.61 -12.28
N PHE A 410 -11.88 -7.38 -12.29
CA PHE A 410 -13.05 -7.04 -11.47
C PHE A 410 -14.27 -7.98 -11.76
N PRO A 411 -14.92 -8.52 -10.72
CA PRO A 411 -14.62 -8.40 -9.29
C PRO A 411 -13.38 -9.21 -8.90
N PHE A 412 -12.40 -8.52 -8.28
CA PHE A 412 -11.10 -9.12 -7.98
C PHE A 412 -11.20 -10.25 -6.94
N PRO A 413 -10.48 -11.38 -7.13
CA PRO A 413 -10.46 -12.46 -6.15
C PRO A 413 -9.66 -12.12 -4.89
N SER A 414 -8.74 -11.16 -4.97
CA SER A 414 -7.92 -10.68 -3.87
C SER A 414 -8.21 -9.22 -3.55
N SER A 415 -7.61 -8.31 -4.31
CA SER A 415 -7.64 -6.85 -4.15
C SER A 415 -7.51 -6.19 -5.52
N ASP A 416 -7.97 -4.96 -5.64
CA ASP A 416 -7.66 -4.05 -6.74
C ASP A 416 -6.22 -3.50 -6.67
N HIS A 417 -5.51 -3.73 -5.57
CA HIS A 417 -4.07 -3.47 -5.45
C HIS A 417 -3.23 -4.73 -5.65
N ARG A 418 -1.95 -4.54 -5.89
CA ARG A 418 -0.95 -5.60 -6.07
C ARG A 418 0.14 -5.50 -5.01
N LEU A 419 0.60 -6.64 -4.52
CA LEU A 419 1.70 -6.67 -3.56
C LEU A 419 2.96 -6.13 -4.22
N VAL A 420 3.56 -5.10 -3.60
CA VAL A 420 4.85 -4.51 -4.00
C VAL A 420 5.93 -4.95 -3.01
N TRP A 421 7.08 -5.38 -3.52
CA TRP A 421 8.19 -5.82 -2.69
C TRP A 421 9.53 -5.28 -3.16
N VAL A 422 10.45 -5.10 -2.21
CA VAL A 422 11.83 -4.69 -2.43
C VAL A 422 12.75 -5.53 -1.57
N ASP A 423 13.81 -6.06 -2.17
CA ASP A 423 14.91 -6.75 -1.49
C ASP A 423 16.02 -5.76 -1.16
N VAL A 424 16.31 -5.58 0.11
CA VAL A 424 17.38 -4.72 0.58
C VAL A 424 18.43 -5.50 1.37
N ARG A 425 19.70 -5.05 1.31
CA ARG A 425 20.74 -5.52 2.21
C ARG A 425 21.03 -4.46 3.27
N VAL A 426 20.98 -4.89 4.53
CA VAL A 426 21.30 -4.06 5.67
C VAL A 426 22.83 -4.05 5.87
N PRO A 427 23.47 -2.92 6.23
CA PRO A 427 24.89 -2.88 6.55
C PRO A 427 25.28 -3.92 7.62
N ARG A 428 26.50 -4.46 7.57
CA ARG A 428 26.99 -5.41 8.58
C ARG A 428 27.41 -4.76 9.89
N PHE A 429 27.86 -3.52 9.80
CA PHE A 429 28.41 -2.76 10.92
C PHE A 429 27.59 -1.50 11.12
N ARG A 430 27.40 -1.08 12.38
CA ARG A 430 26.87 0.26 12.66
C ARG A 430 27.90 1.28 12.20
N LEU A 431 27.47 2.20 11.33
CA LEU A 431 28.31 3.32 10.84
C LEU A 431 28.38 4.43 11.90
#